data_eeaf4ead2c114907dcb7418904542697
#
_entry.id   eeaf4ead2c114907dcb7418904542697
#
_cell.length_a   1.000
_cell.length_b   1.000
_cell.length_c   1.000
_cell.angle_alpha   90.00
_cell.angle_beta   90.00
_cell.angle_gamma   90.00
#
_symmetry.space_group_name_H-M   'P 1'
#
loop_
_entity.id
_entity.type
_entity.pdbx_description
1 polymer ?
#
loop_
_entity_poly.entity_id
_entity_poly.type
_entity_poly.pdbx_seq_one_letter_code
_entity_poly.pdbx_strand_id
1 'polypeptide(L)'
;MTNKPTPTFYIFHGEDSLTRGEAVKKLREAMGGDSNADLNISEFDGQVASPAEIINAVTSYPFLSDKRLVIVKDLLAWLTRKGAGAVGKKGIEHLLEVLPTLPDYSRLVLIERETLSDKDKLVQLAESSPNGYSKGFTAPKDATGWIQKRAQAEYNIQIDNRAAAALAEVTGDDLQRADNELVKLFNYVAGERPITEADVAALTPYVPEANIFAMIDALATGRGQQALQLLHRLM
;
A
#
# COMPACT_ATOMS: atom_id res chain seq x y z
N MET A 1 15.96 16.55 21.98
CA MET A 1 15.12 15.85 21.00
C MET A 1 13.95 16.76 20.72
N THR A 2 13.92 17.41 19.57
CA THR A 2 12.82 18.27 19.14
C THR A 2 11.59 17.39 18.94
N ASN A 3 10.61 17.54 19.80
CA ASN A 3 9.34 16.81 19.73
C ASN A 3 8.58 17.34 18.50
N LYS A 4 8.80 16.71 17.32
CA LYS A 4 8.05 17.07 16.11
C LYS A 4 6.57 16.81 16.39
N PRO A 5 5.66 17.75 16.12
CA PRO A 5 4.24 17.52 16.36
C PRO A 5 3.75 16.31 15.54
N THR A 6 2.75 15.61 16.07
CA THR A 6 2.15 14.49 15.34
C THR A 6 1.47 15.04 14.09
N PRO A 7 1.77 14.50 12.91
CA PRO A 7 1.18 14.99 11.68
C PRO A 7 -0.35 14.95 11.68
N THR A 8 -0.98 15.98 11.14
CA THR A 8 -2.45 16.06 10.94
C THR A 8 -2.86 15.56 9.55
N PHE A 9 -1.93 15.54 8.60
CA PHE A 9 -2.17 14.94 7.28
C PHE A 9 -0.99 14.12 6.78
N TYR A 10 -1.33 13.07 6.04
CA TYR A 10 -0.41 12.07 5.51
C TYR A 10 -0.68 11.87 4.02
N ILE A 11 0.37 11.71 3.22
CA ILE A 11 0.30 11.32 1.82
C ILE A 11 1.08 10.01 1.66
N PHE A 12 0.34 8.93 1.44
CA PHE A 12 0.89 7.59 1.23
C PHE A 12 0.71 7.21 -0.23
N HIS A 13 1.80 6.97 -0.94
CA HIS A 13 1.76 6.73 -2.38
C HIS A 13 2.72 5.61 -2.81
N GLY A 14 2.44 4.98 -3.96
CA GLY A 14 3.30 3.93 -4.53
C GLY A 14 2.63 2.57 -4.63
N GLU A 15 3.30 1.64 -5.32
CA GLU A 15 2.74 0.37 -5.76
C GLU A 15 2.68 -0.69 -4.64
N ASP A 16 3.52 -0.58 -3.59
CA ASP A 16 3.51 -1.53 -2.47
C ASP A 16 2.25 -1.34 -1.60
N SER A 17 1.20 -2.02 -1.99
CA SER A 17 -0.11 -1.97 -1.31
C SER A 17 -0.07 -2.60 0.09
N LEU A 18 0.77 -3.62 0.31
CA LEU A 18 0.90 -4.33 1.58
C LEU A 18 1.46 -3.39 2.65
N THR A 19 2.68 -2.88 2.45
CA THR A 19 3.34 -2.02 3.45
C THR A 19 2.59 -0.70 3.63
N ARG A 20 1.99 -0.16 2.57
CA ARG A 20 1.10 1.01 2.64
C ARG A 20 -0.14 0.72 3.49
N GLY A 21 -0.78 -0.45 3.30
CA GLY A 21 -1.93 -0.90 4.10
C GLY A 21 -1.57 -1.06 5.58
N GLU A 22 -0.40 -1.63 5.89
CA GLU A 22 0.11 -1.74 7.27
C GLU A 22 0.33 -0.37 7.92
N ALA A 23 0.84 0.61 7.16
CA ALA A 23 1.00 1.97 7.67
C ALA A 23 -0.35 2.61 8.01
N VAL A 24 -1.39 2.40 7.19
CA VAL A 24 -2.75 2.85 7.47
C VAL A 24 -3.33 2.12 8.69
N LYS A 25 -3.12 0.81 8.80
CA LYS A 25 -3.57 0.02 9.95
C LYS A 25 -2.98 0.55 11.25
N LYS A 26 -1.69 0.88 11.28
CA LYS A 26 -1.05 1.51 12.45
C LYS A 26 -1.67 2.86 12.83
N LEU A 27 -2.09 3.66 11.85
CA LEU A 27 -2.80 4.90 12.13
C LEU A 27 -4.20 4.65 12.71
N ARG A 28 -4.92 3.62 12.25
CA ARG A 28 -6.20 3.20 12.83
C ARG A 28 -6.03 2.74 14.27
N GLU A 29 -5.04 1.90 14.55
CA GLU A 29 -4.71 1.42 15.89
C GLU A 29 -4.35 2.58 16.84
N ALA A 30 -3.67 3.62 16.33
CA ALA A 30 -3.33 4.83 17.08
C ALA A 30 -4.54 5.74 17.38
N MET A 31 -5.74 5.46 16.83
CA MET A 31 -6.98 6.15 17.20
C MET A 31 -7.47 5.78 18.60
N GLY A 32 -6.96 4.69 19.16
CA GLY A 32 -7.33 4.18 20.48
C GLY A 32 -8.18 2.92 20.39
N GLY A 33 -8.13 2.10 21.44
CA GLY A 33 -8.91 0.86 21.55
C GLY A 33 -10.33 1.05 22.11
N ASP A 34 -10.82 2.28 22.17
CA ASP A 34 -12.15 2.58 22.69
C ASP A 34 -13.23 2.10 21.71
N SER A 35 -14.34 1.61 22.24
CA SER A 35 -15.50 1.16 21.46
C SER A 35 -16.07 2.22 20.51
N ASN A 36 -15.69 3.48 20.69
CA ASN A 36 -16.12 4.62 19.87
C ASN A 36 -15.10 5.04 18.80
N ALA A 37 -13.91 4.41 18.76
CA ALA A 37 -12.85 4.77 17.80
C ALA A 37 -13.34 4.65 16.35
N ASP A 38 -14.08 3.59 16.04
CA ASP A 38 -14.61 3.35 14.69
C ASP A 38 -15.61 4.41 14.23
N LEU A 39 -16.36 5.04 15.16
CA LEU A 39 -17.29 6.14 14.84
C LEU A 39 -16.56 7.40 14.36
N ASN A 40 -15.28 7.50 14.65
CA ASN A 40 -14.43 8.62 14.28
C ASN A 40 -13.52 8.31 13.08
N ILE A 41 -13.71 7.17 12.43
CA ILE A 41 -13.00 6.78 11.22
C ILE A 41 -13.98 6.86 10.04
N SER A 42 -13.59 7.60 9.00
CA SER A 42 -14.35 7.70 7.75
C SER A 42 -13.45 7.36 6.57
N GLU A 43 -13.99 6.61 5.61
CA GLU A 43 -13.30 6.32 4.35
C GLU A 43 -14.05 6.92 3.18
N PHE A 44 -13.30 7.50 2.24
CA PHE A 44 -13.83 8.09 1.02
C PHE A 44 -13.12 7.53 -0.21
N ASP A 45 -13.88 7.35 -1.26
CA ASP A 45 -13.34 7.22 -2.61
C ASP A 45 -13.18 8.64 -3.18
N GLY A 46 -11.93 9.04 -3.44
CA GLY A 46 -11.61 10.36 -3.96
C GLY A 46 -12.08 10.60 -5.41
N GLN A 47 -12.51 9.55 -6.09
CA GLN A 47 -13.13 9.68 -7.42
C GLN A 47 -14.61 10.16 -7.32
N VAL A 48 -15.22 9.97 -6.17
CA VAL A 48 -16.63 10.29 -5.91
C VAL A 48 -16.77 11.50 -4.99
N ALA A 49 -16.05 11.49 -3.87
CA ALA A 49 -16.13 12.56 -2.87
C ALA A 49 -15.40 13.83 -3.33
N SER A 50 -16.02 14.97 -3.10
CA SER A 50 -15.39 16.27 -3.37
C SER A 50 -14.36 16.64 -2.29
N PRO A 51 -13.33 17.45 -2.61
CA PRO A 51 -12.40 17.97 -1.61
C PRO A 51 -13.10 18.68 -0.44
N ALA A 52 -14.20 19.38 -0.69
CA ALA A 52 -14.96 20.06 0.36
C ALA A 52 -15.62 19.10 1.33
N GLU A 53 -16.21 17.99 0.85
CA GLU A 53 -16.78 16.94 1.71
C GLU A 53 -15.72 16.30 2.57
N ILE A 54 -14.55 16.01 2.01
CA ILE A 54 -13.41 15.41 2.72
C ILE A 54 -12.92 16.35 3.84
N ILE A 55 -12.75 17.65 3.51
CA ILE A 55 -12.32 18.66 4.49
C ILE A 55 -13.37 18.81 5.59
N ASN A 56 -14.65 18.90 5.25
CA ASN A 56 -15.73 18.93 6.25
C ASN A 56 -15.70 17.70 7.17
N ALA A 57 -15.48 16.53 6.61
CA ALA A 57 -15.40 15.30 7.39
C ALA A 57 -14.21 15.30 8.38
N VAL A 58 -13.03 15.76 7.94
CA VAL A 58 -11.83 15.72 8.78
C VAL A 58 -11.79 16.84 9.82
N THR A 59 -12.43 17.97 9.54
CA THR A 59 -12.53 19.10 10.48
C THR A 59 -13.70 18.99 11.44
N SER A 60 -14.63 18.04 11.24
CA SER A 60 -15.70 17.77 12.19
C SER A 60 -15.14 17.29 13.52
N TYR A 61 -15.69 17.75 14.63
CA TYR A 61 -15.25 17.35 15.96
C TYR A 61 -15.42 15.85 16.16
N PRO A 62 -14.43 15.16 16.78
CA PRO A 62 -14.55 13.73 17.06
C PRO A 62 -15.67 13.47 18.09
N PHE A 63 -16.39 12.37 17.91
CA PHE A 63 -17.48 11.96 18.79
C PHE A 63 -16.94 11.07 19.91
N LEU A 64 -17.01 11.53 21.15
CA LEU A 64 -16.55 10.82 22.36
C LEU A 64 -15.12 10.25 22.22
N SER A 65 -14.23 10.99 21.54
CA SER A 65 -12.83 10.62 21.30
C SER A 65 -11.99 11.87 21.13
N ASP A 66 -10.66 11.75 21.21
CA ASP A 66 -9.72 12.86 21.05
C ASP A 66 -9.26 13.07 19.61
N LYS A 67 -9.57 12.13 18.71
CA LYS A 67 -9.05 12.13 17.33
C LYS A 67 -10.12 11.77 16.33
N ARG A 68 -9.96 12.29 15.11
CA ARG A 68 -10.74 11.93 13.94
C ARG A 68 -9.82 11.52 12.80
N LEU A 69 -10.07 10.36 12.21
CA LEU A 69 -9.32 9.82 11.09
C LEU A 69 -10.19 9.79 9.84
N VAL A 70 -9.70 10.40 8.79
CA VAL A 70 -10.32 10.36 7.45
C VAL A 70 -9.31 9.78 6.48
N ILE A 71 -9.70 8.71 5.79
CA ILE A 71 -8.88 8.01 4.81
C ILE A 71 -9.51 8.21 3.44
N VAL A 72 -8.73 8.68 2.49
CA VAL A 72 -9.21 8.98 1.12
C VAL A 72 -8.31 8.26 0.13
N LYS A 73 -8.92 7.51 -0.78
CA LYS A 73 -8.22 6.73 -1.81
C LYS A 73 -8.35 7.42 -3.17
N ASP A 74 -7.24 7.48 -3.92
CA ASP A 74 -7.16 7.90 -5.32
C ASP A 74 -7.67 9.34 -5.61
N LEU A 75 -7.63 10.24 -4.61
CA LEU A 75 -8.10 11.63 -4.76
C LEU A 75 -7.17 12.45 -5.66
N LEU A 76 -5.84 12.36 -5.43
CA LEU A 76 -4.88 13.17 -6.17
C LEU A 76 -4.81 12.73 -7.63
N ALA A 77 -4.80 11.42 -7.87
CA ALA A 77 -4.90 10.86 -9.20
C ALA A 77 -6.17 11.35 -9.92
N TRP A 78 -7.30 11.40 -9.23
CA TRP A 78 -8.57 11.90 -9.78
C TRP A 78 -8.54 13.40 -10.10
N LEU A 79 -7.98 14.22 -9.21
CA LEU A 79 -7.89 15.67 -9.40
C LEU A 79 -6.88 16.08 -10.48
N THR A 80 -5.86 15.24 -10.73
CA THR A 80 -4.81 15.52 -11.73
C THR A 80 -4.99 14.77 -13.04
N ARG A 81 -6.04 13.93 -13.16
CA ARG A 81 -6.30 13.15 -14.37
C ARG A 81 -6.47 14.02 -15.62
N LYS A 82 -6.15 13.44 -16.78
CA LYS A 82 -6.43 14.11 -18.06
C LYS A 82 -7.91 14.44 -18.16
N GLY A 83 -8.22 15.72 -18.38
CA GLY A 83 -9.60 16.21 -18.44
C GLY A 83 -10.17 16.78 -17.13
N ALA A 84 -9.45 16.70 -16.01
CA ALA A 84 -9.90 17.33 -14.75
C ALA A 84 -10.02 18.85 -14.84
N GLY A 85 -9.23 19.51 -15.70
CA GLY A 85 -9.34 20.92 -16.04
C GLY A 85 -9.30 21.86 -14.83
N ALA A 86 -10.16 22.90 -14.87
CA ALA A 86 -10.23 23.89 -13.80
C ALA A 86 -10.74 23.33 -12.46
N VAL A 87 -11.57 22.28 -12.49
CA VAL A 87 -12.12 21.66 -11.27
C VAL A 87 -11.02 20.95 -10.50
N GLY A 88 -10.20 20.14 -11.18
CA GLY A 88 -9.06 19.48 -10.55
C GLY A 88 -8.06 20.48 -9.98
N LYS A 89 -7.72 21.52 -10.76
CA LYS A 89 -6.81 22.58 -10.30
C LYS A 89 -7.30 23.28 -9.04
N LYS A 90 -8.58 23.68 -8.99
CA LYS A 90 -9.20 24.28 -7.80
C LYS A 90 -9.21 23.33 -6.61
N GLY A 91 -9.43 22.03 -6.85
CA GLY A 91 -9.37 21.02 -5.80
C GLY A 91 -7.97 20.91 -5.17
N ILE A 92 -6.92 20.88 -5.98
CA ILE A 92 -5.54 20.89 -5.50
C ILE A 92 -5.20 22.19 -4.75
N GLU A 93 -5.57 23.36 -5.30
CA GLU A 93 -5.36 24.65 -4.65
C GLU A 93 -6.04 24.71 -3.27
N HIS A 94 -7.27 24.23 -3.17
CA HIS A 94 -8.00 24.15 -1.91
C HIS A 94 -7.30 23.21 -0.87
N LEU A 95 -6.83 22.06 -1.30
CA LEU A 95 -6.05 21.17 -0.43
C LEU A 95 -4.76 21.83 0.06
N LEU A 96 -4.01 22.49 -0.84
CA LEU A 96 -2.78 23.20 -0.47
C LEU A 96 -3.00 24.29 0.58
N GLU A 97 -4.15 24.95 0.55
CA GLU A 97 -4.52 26.01 1.49
C GLU A 97 -4.94 25.42 2.86
N VAL A 98 -5.75 24.37 2.86
CA VAL A 98 -6.42 23.89 4.07
C VAL A 98 -5.57 22.88 4.85
N LEU A 99 -4.79 22.00 4.18
CA LEU A 99 -4.04 20.95 4.87
C LEU A 99 -3.10 21.46 6.00
N PRO A 100 -2.38 22.58 5.83
CA PRO A 100 -1.53 23.11 6.91
C PRO A 100 -2.31 23.61 8.13
N THR A 101 -3.60 23.90 7.97
CA THR A 101 -4.45 24.50 9.01
C THR A 101 -5.37 23.48 9.70
N LEU A 102 -5.23 22.20 9.37
CA LEU A 102 -6.04 21.15 10.00
C LEU A 102 -5.87 21.14 11.53
N PRO A 103 -6.97 20.99 12.30
CA PRO A 103 -6.92 20.92 13.76
C PRO A 103 -6.07 19.75 14.27
N ASP A 104 -5.49 19.88 15.45
CA ASP A 104 -4.62 18.86 16.05
C ASP A 104 -5.29 17.51 16.30
N TYR A 105 -6.61 17.46 16.41
CA TYR A 105 -7.38 16.23 16.52
C TYR A 105 -7.57 15.52 15.18
N SER A 106 -7.35 16.20 14.06
CA SER A 106 -7.56 15.65 12.71
C SER A 106 -6.40 14.75 12.28
N ARG A 107 -6.74 13.67 11.57
CA ARG A 107 -5.80 12.82 10.84
C ARG A 107 -6.39 12.55 9.46
N LEU A 108 -5.88 13.22 8.43
CA LEU A 108 -6.25 12.97 7.04
C LEU A 108 -5.17 12.12 6.38
N VAL A 109 -5.55 11.00 5.78
CA VAL A 109 -4.64 10.10 5.04
C VAL A 109 -5.09 10.06 3.59
N LEU A 110 -4.29 10.63 2.70
CA LEU A 110 -4.46 10.51 1.25
C LEU A 110 -3.65 9.30 0.78
N ILE A 111 -4.30 8.37 0.11
CA ILE A 111 -3.71 7.12 -0.38
C ILE A 111 -3.75 7.13 -1.91
N GLU A 112 -2.57 7.05 -2.53
CA GLU A 112 -2.43 6.99 -3.98
C GLU A 112 -1.74 5.68 -4.38
N ARG A 113 -2.23 5.03 -5.43
CA ARG A 113 -1.69 3.74 -5.88
C ARG A 113 -0.37 3.89 -6.62
N GLU A 114 -0.21 4.99 -7.33
CA GLU A 114 0.99 5.27 -8.10
C GLU A 114 1.98 6.08 -7.28
N THR A 115 3.26 5.95 -7.61
CA THR A 115 4.31 6.77 -7.01
C THR A 115 4.18 8.21 -7.48
N LEU A 116 3.97 9.12 -6.54
CA LEU A 116 3.96 10.56 -6.81
C LEU A 116 5.41 11.08 -6.96
N SER A 117 5.55 12.11 -7.77
CA SER A 117 6.85 12.77 -7.95
C SER A 117 7.19 13.67 -6.76
N ASP A 118 8.46 13.76 -6.40
CA ASP A 118 8.97 14.73 -5.41
C ASP A 118 8.68 16.19 -5.80
N LYS A 119 8.33 16.43 -7.08
CA LYS A 119 7.90 17.75 -7.57
C LYS A 119 6.40 18.00 -7.39
N ASP A 120 5.64 17.01 -6.95
CA ASP A 120 4.22 17.20 -6.64
C ASP A 120 4.07 18.19 -5.48
N LYS A 121 3.21 19.19 -5.69
CA LYS A 121 3.04 20.30 -4.73
C LYS A 121 2.52 19.84 -3.37
N LEU A 122 1.69 18.81 -3.34
CA LEU A 122 1.15 18.27 -2.09
C LEU A 122 2.19 17.41 -1.37
N VAL A 123 3.02 16.66 -2.10
CA VAL A 123 4.18 15.96 -1.53
C VAL A 123 5.14 16.97 -0.90
N GLN A 124 5.52 18.02 -1.64
CA GLN A 124 6.37 19.09 -1.12
C GLN A 124 5.78 19.79 0.11
N LEU A 125 4.46 20.04 0.09
CA LEU A 125 3.76 20.60 1.24
C LEU A 125 3.86 19.65 2.45
N ALA A 126 3.63 18.35 2.26
CA ALA A 126 3.67 17.37 3.35
C ALA A 126 5.07 17.21 3.95
N GLU A 127 6.11 17.35 3.15
CA GLU A 127 7.50 17.27 3.60
C GLU A 127 7.97 18.56 4.31
N SER A 128 7.52 19.72 3.83
CA SER A 128 7.92 21.03 4.37
C SER A 128 7.11 21.47 5.59
N SER A 129 5.88 20.99 5.73
CA SER A 129 4.99 21.35 6.85
C SER A 129 5.36 20.59 8.13
N PRO A 130 5.34 21.24 9.31
CA PRO A 130 5.60 20.56 10.57
C PRO A 130 4.56 19.51 10.93
N ASN A 131 3.33 19.67 10.46
CA ASN A 131 2.16 18.80 10.67
C ASN A 131 1.82 17.93 9.44
N GLY A 132 2.70 17.89 8.42
CA GLY A 132 2.58 17.04 7.24
C GLY A 132 3.54 15.85 7.29
N TYR A 133 3.18 14.77 6.58
CA TYR A 133 4.04 13.62 6.38
C TYR A 133 3.76 12.98 5.02
N SER A 134 4.80 12.77 4.22
CA SER A 134 4.72 12.01 2.97
C SER A 134 5.57 10.76 3.05
N LYS A 135 5.10 9.67 2.46
CA LYS A 135 5.88 8.44 2.33
C LYS A 135 5.53 7.69 1.06
N GLY A 136 6.55 7.44 0.24
CA GLY A 136 6.49 6.52 -0.89
C GLY A 136 6.65 5.06 -0.45
N PHE A 137 5.85 4.18 -1.03
CA PHE A 137 5.88 2.73 -0.83
C PHE A 137 6.15 2.08 -2.17
N THR A 138 7.40 1.73 -2.43
CA THR A 138 7.83 1.13 -3.69
C THR A 138 8.01 -0.37 -3.53
N ALA A 139 7.60 -1.14 -4.53
CA ALA A 139 7.84 -2.56 -4.56
C ALA A 139 9.36 -2.86 -4.51
N PRO A 140 9.79 -3.84 -3.73
CA PRO A 140 11.20 -4.22 -3.65
C PRO A 140 11.68 -4.78 -4.99
N LYS A 141 12.88 -4.40 -5.40
CA LYS A 141 13.51 -4.93 -6.62
C LYS A 141 13.90 -6.41 -6.50
N ASP A 142 14.09 -6.88 -5.28
CA ASP A 142 14.42 -8.26 -4.94
C ASP A 142 13.28 -8.88 -4.13
N ALA A 143 12.34 -9.50 -4.84
CA ALA A 143 11.20 -10.19 -4.24
C ALA A 143 11.65 -11.37 -3.36
N THR A 144 12.68 -12.13 -3.77
CA THR A 144 13.21 -13.26 -3.00
C THR A 144 13.74 -12.81 -1.65
N GLY A 145 14.61 -11.80 -1.64
CA GLY A 145 15.14 -11.24 -0.40
C GLY A 145 14.08 -10.59 0.47
N TRP A 146 13.05 -10.00 -0.13
CA TRP A 146 11.91 -9.46 0.61
C TRP A 146 11.12 -10.57 1.30
N ILE A 147 10.81 -11.68 0.61
CA ILE A 147 10.12 -12.85 1.16
C ILE A 147 10.87 -13.42 2.36
N GLN A 148 12.20 -13.59 2.25
CA GLN A 148 13.01 -14.07 3.35
C GLN A 148 12.97 -13.15 4.58
N LYS A 149 13.12 -11.85 4.37
CA LYS A 149 13.03 -10.85 5.44
C LYS A 149 11.65 -10.84 6.08
N ARG A 150 10.59 -10.93 5.26
CA ARG A 150 9.20 -10.94 5.71
C ARG A 150 8.91 -12.19 6.56
N ALA A 151 9.31 -13.37 6.09
CA ALA A 151 9.16 -14.63 6.83
C ALA A 151 9.82 -14.55 8.21
N GLN A 152 11.04 -13.99 8.28
CA GLN A 152 11.76 -13.86 9.56
C GLN A 152 11.14 -12.76 10.45
N ALA A 153 10.79 -11.61 9.91
CA ALA A 153 10.35 -10.45 10.70
C ALA A 153 8.94 -10.61 11.26
N GLU A 154 8.00 -11.13 10.46
CA GLU A 154 6.58 -11.19 10.84
C GLU A 154 6.18 -12.56 11.41
N TYR A 155 6.79 -13.64 10.94
CA TYR A 155 6.40 -14.99 11.32
C TYR A 155 7.47 -15.71 12.13
N ASN A 156 8.64 -15.10 12.35
CA ASN A 156 9.79 -15.67 13.04
C ASN A 156 10.17 -17.07 12.51
N ILE A 157 10.07 -17.26 11.19
CA ILE A 157 10.39 -18.51 10.51
C ILE A 157 11.43 -18.29 9.42
N GLN A 158 12.28 -19.29 9.21
CA GLN A 158 13.22 -19.33 8.08
C GLN A 158 12.53 -19.91 6.84
N ILE A 159 12.88 -19.40 5.69
CA ILE A 159 12.52 -19.94 4.39
C ILE A 159 13.78 -20.13 3.56
N ASP A 160 13.96 -21.32 2.96
CA ASP A 160 15.10 -21.62 2.12
C ASP A 160 15.14 -20.66 0.91
N ASN A 161 16.34 -20.35 0.42
CA ASN A 161 16.50 -19.44 -0.72
C ASN A 161 15.77 -19.95 -1.97
N ARG A 162 15.76 -21.28 -2.22
CA ARG A 162 15.02 -21.89 -3.32
C ARG A 162 13.52 -21.78 -3.14
N ALA A 163 13.02 -21.99 -1.92
CA ALA A 163 11.62 -21.81 -1.57
C ALA A 163 11.17 -20.35 -1.77
N ALA A 164 11.98 -19.40 -1.30
CA ALA A 164 11.69 -17.96 -1.47
C ALA A 164 11.70 -17.55 -2.96
N ALA A 165 12.63 -18.08 -3.75
CA ALA A 165 12.68 -17.82 -5.19
C ALA A 165 11.47 -18.44 -5.92
N ALA A 166 11.08 -19.68 -5.57
CA ALA A 166 9.90 -20.33 -6.13
C ALA A 166 8.61 -19.55 -5.79
N LEU A 167 8.50 -19.06 -4.56
CA LEU A 167 7.36 -18.24 -4.14
C LEU A 167 7.33 -16.90 -4.88
N ALA A 168 8.48 -16.24 -5.04
CA ALA A 168 8.59 -14.99 -5.81
C ALA A 168 8.19 -15.19 -7.28
N GLU A 169 8.57 -16.33 -7.89
CA GLU A 169 8.18 -16.66 -9.27
C GLU A 169 6.65 -16.78 -9.44
N VAL A 170 5.96 -17.36 -8.45
CA VAL A 170 4.50 -17.54 -8.50
C VAL A 170 3.73 -16.28 -8.17
N THR A 171 4.24 -15.44 -7.26
CA THR A 171 3.54 -14.24 -6.79
C THR A 171 3.89 -12.99 -7.60
N GLY A 172 5.02 -13.00 -8.31
CA GLY A 172 5.50 -11.84 -9.05
C GLY A 172 5.72 -10.64 -8.13
N ASP A 173 5.24 -9.47 -8.56
CA ASP A 173 5.37 -8.21 -7.83
C ASP A 173 4.24 -8.01 -6.79
N ASP A 174 3.31 -8.97 -6.66
CA ASP A 174 2.19 -8.89 -5.71
C ASP A 174 2.63 -9.32 -4.30
N LEU A 175 3.11 -8.37 -3.52
CA LEU A 175 3.58 -8.58 -2.15
C LEU A 175 2.47 -9.03 -1.19
N GLN A 176 1.22 -8.59 -1.43
CA GLN A 176 0.07 -9.04 -0.63
C GLN A 176 -0.19 -10.53 -0.84
N ARG A 177 -0.10 -10.98 -2.10
CA ARG A 177 -0.20 -12.39 -2.42
C ARG A 177 0.96 -13.18 -1.83
N ALA A 178 2.19 -12.66 -1.94
CA ALA A 178 3.37 -13.31 -1.34
C ALA A 178 3.22 -13.47 0.17
N ASP A 179 2.73 -12.46 0.87
CA ASP A 179 2.49 -12.51 2.32
C ASP A 179 1.39 -13.52 2.68
N ASN A 180 0.28 -13.55 1.94
CA ASN A 180 -0.79 -14.52 2.14
C ASN A 180 -0.30 -15.97 1.94
N GLU A 181 0.54 -16.20 0.93
CA GLU A 181 1.17 -17.51 0.71
C GLU A 181 2.14 -17.87 1.86
N LEU A 182 2.94 -16.90 2.35
CA LEU A 182 3.79 -17.10 3.52
C LEU A 182 3.01 -17.52 4.76
N VAL A 183 1.84 -16.90 5.01
CA VAL A 183 0.95 -17.28 6.12
C VAL A 183 0.49 -18.74 5.98
N LYS A 184 0.10 -19.16 4.78
CA LYS A 184 -0.30 -20.57 4.54
C LYS A 184 0.85 -21.52 4.77
N LEU A 185 2.03 -21.22 4.25
CA LEU A 185 3.24 -22.03 4.41
C LEU A 185 3.68 -22.11 5.87
N PHE A 186 3.65 -20.99 6.60
CA PHE A 186 3.94 -20.96 8.04
C PHE A 186 3.00 -21.87 8.83
N ASN A 187 1.69 -21.80 8.57
CA ASN A 187 0.70 -22.65 9.23
C ASN A 187 0.89 -24.13 8.87
N TYR A 188 1.28 -24.45 7.64
CA TYR A 188 1.51 -25.81 7.19
C TYR A 188 2.70 -26.48 7.89
N VAL A 189 3.79 -25.75 8.06
CA VAL A 189 4.97 -26.25 8.77
C VAL A 189 4.86 -26.05 10.29
N ALA A 190 3.73 -25.53 10.78
CA ALA A 190 3.45 -25.25 12.19
C ALA A 190 4.52 -24.38 12.92
N GLY A 191 5.34 -23.66 12.16
CA GLY A 191 6.48 -22.90 12.70
C GLY A 191 7.64 -23.78 13.24
N GLU A 192 7.60 -25.09 13.05
CA GLU A 192 8.55 -26.05 13.69
C GLU A 192 9.84 -26.26 12.89
N ARG A 193 9.82 -25.98 11.59
CA ARG A 193 10.97 -26.14 10.69
C ARG A 193 10.99 -25.06 9.61
N PRO A 194 12.13 -24.84 8.94
CA PRO A 194 12.19 -23.96 7.79
C PRO A 194 11.24 -24.38 6.65
N ILE A 195 10.73 -23.39 5.94
CA ILE A 195 9.92 -23.61 4.73
C ILE A 195 10.84 -24.01 3.57
N THR A 196 10.51 -25.11 2.91
CA THR A 196 11.28 -25.68 1.79
C THR A 196 10.58 -25.47 0.45
N GLU A 197 11.31 -25.66 -0.66
CA GLU A 197 10.76 -25.61 -2.03
C GLU A 197 9.62 -26.63 -2.22
N ALA A 198 9.71 -27.81 -1.60
CA ALA A 198 8.67 -28.84 -1.66
C ALA A 198 7.36 -28.37 -1.00
N ASP A 199 7.43 -27.57 0.08
CA ASP A 199 6.25 -27.00 0.74
C ASP A 199 5.56 -25.97 -0.18
N VAL A 200 6.35 -25.14 -0.85
CA VAL A 200 5.82 -24.17 -1.83
C VAL A 200 5.13 -24.91 -2.96
N ALA A 201 5.77 -25.95 -3.52
CA ALA A 201 5.18 -26.74 -4.60
C ALA A 201 3.89 -27.46 -4.20
N ALA A 202 3.77 -27.87 -2.93
CA ALA A 202 2.58 -28.56 -2.42
C ALA A 202 1.38 -27.64 -2.16
N LEU A 203 1.63 -26.41 -1.68
CA LEU A 203 0.57 -25.53 -1.20
C LEU A 203 0.26 -24.34 -2.08
N THR A 204 1.19 -23.93 -2.92
CA THR A 204 1.02 -22.79 -3.81
C THR A 204 0.76 -23.33 -5.23
N PRO A 205 -0.50 -23.59 -5.59
CA PRO A 205 -0.79 -24.10 -6.91
C PRO A 205 -0.32 -23.10 -7.96
N TYR A 206 0.39 -23.61 -8.92
CA TYR A 206 0.77 -22.89 -10.11
C TYR A 206 -0.50 -22.34 -10.79
N VAL A 207 -0.67 -21.02 -10.87
CA VAL A 207 -1.83 -20.43 -11.51
C VAL A 207 -1.56 -20.32 -13.01
N PRO A 208 -2.21 -21.17 -13.84
CA PRO A 208 -1.96 -21.20 -15.29
C PRO A 208 -2.17 -19.85 -15.97
N GLU A 209 -3.12 -19.05 -15.44
CA GLU A 209 -3.51 -17.74 -16.00
C GLU A 209 -2.37 -16.71 -15.92
N ALA A 210 -1.66 -16.63 -14.80
CA ALA A 210 -0.52 -15.71 -14.67
C ALA A 210 0.61 -16.03 -15.66
N ASN A 211 0.77 -17.30 -16.00
CA ASN A 211 1.77 -17.75 -16.95
C ASN A 211 1.36 -17.55 -18.42
N ILE A 212 0.07 -17.54 -18.73
CA ILE A 212 -0.41 -17.19 -20.08
C ILE A 212 -0.07 -15.73 -20.38
N PHE A 213 -0.31 -14.81 -19.44
CA PHE A 213 0.05 -13.40 -19.61
C PHE A 213 1.58 -13.21 -19.68
N ALA A 214 2.34 -13.85 -18.80
CA ALA A 214 3.80 -13.81 -18.83
C ALA A 214 4.37 -14.41 -20.14
N MET A 215 3.73 -15.45 -20.66
CA MET A 215 4.09 -16.04 -21.97
C MET A 215 3.80 -15.06 -23.11
N ILE A 216 2.65 -14.39 -23.10
CA ILE A 216 2.28 -13.39 -24.10
C ILE A 216 3.26 -12.21 -24.06
N ASP A 217 3.60 -11.71 -22.86
CA ASP A 217 4.58 -10.64 -22.67
C ASP A 217 5.98 -11.04 -23.14
N ALA A 218 6.40 -12.27 -22.86
CA ALA A 218 7.67 -12.81 -23.36
C ALA A 218 7.69 -12.91 -24.90
N LEU A 219 6.58 -13.30 -25.51
CA LEU A 219 6.44 -13.30 -26.98
C LEU A 219 6.47 -11.88 -27.54
N ALA A 220 5.70 -10.96 -26.97
CA ALA A 220 5.62 -9.56 -27.40
C ALA A 220 6.96 -8.82 -27.30
N THR A 221 7.80 -9.21 -26.33
CA THR A 221 9.14 -8.63 -26.10
C THR A 221 10.27 -9.40 -26.79
N GLY A 222 9.96 -10.39 -27.66
CA GLY A 222 10.94 -11.16 -28.42
C GLY A 222 11.74 -12.18 -27.61
N ARG A 223 11.34 -12.47 -26.35
CA ARG A 223 11.98 -13.46 -25.46
C ARG A 223 11.47 -14.88 -25.72
N GLY A 224 11.65 -15.40 -26.95
CA GLY A 224 11.06 -16.66 -27.41
C GLY A 224 11.44 -17.88 -26.55
N GLN A 225 12.67 -17.99 -26.05
CA GLN A 225 13.06 -19.09 -25.16
C GLN A 225 12.27 -19.09 -23.84
N GLN A 226 12.05 -17.93 -23.27
CA GLN A 226 11.27 -17.77 -22.05
C GLN A 226 9.78 -18.11 -22.29
N ALA A 227 9.25 -17.69 -23.42
CA ALA A 227 7.87 -18.03 -23.81
C ALA A 227 7.68 -19.53 -24.00
N LEU A 228 8.65 -20.24 -24.62
CA LEU A 228 8.63 -21.70 -24.77
C LEU A 228 8.72 -22.43 -23.44
N GLN A 229 9.54 -21.97 -22.50
CA GLN A 229 9.61 -22.53 -21.16
C GLN A 229 8.30 -22.39 -20.39
N LEU A 230 7.65 -21.21 -20.50
CA LEU A 230 6.34 -20.96 -19.89
C LEU A 230 5.24 -21.83 -20.53
N LEU A 231 5.26 -21.99 -21.86
CA LEU A 231 4.35 -22.89 -22.57
C LEU A 231 4.51 -24.34 -22.12
N HIS A 232 5.75 -24.81 -21.95
CA HIS A 232 6.03 -26.20 -21.53
C HIS A 232 5.57 -26.49 -20.08
N ARG A 233 5.47 -25.46 -19.24
CA ARG A 233 4.93 -25.55 -17.88
C ARG A 233 3.39 -25.49 -17.84
N LEU A 234 2.75 -25.03 -18.91
CA LEU A 234 1.29 -24.95 -19.04
C LEU A 234 0.67 -26.24 -19.60
N MET A 235 1.48 -27.08 -20.25
CA MET A 235 1.07 -28.38 -20.78
C MET A 235 1.35 -29.52 -19.78
#